data_430a58a9bb39a59e16329aeaef7c1e8f
#
_entry.id   430a58a9bb39a59e16329aeaef7c1e8f
#
_cell.length_a   1.000
_cell.length_b   1.000
_cell.length_c   1.000
_cell.angle_alpha   90.00
_cell.angle_beta   90.00
_cell.angle_gamma   90.00
#
_symmetry.space_group_name_H-M   'P 1'
#
loop_
_entity.id
_entity.type
_entity.pdbx_description
1 polymer ?
#
loop_
_entity_poly.entity_id
_entity_poly.type
_entity_poly.pdbx_seq_one_letter_code
_entity_poly.pdbx_strand_id
1 'polypeptide(L)'
;MNDNFFTFRKIKVTGFNKLDAIIEFGSKLTILYGGSDSGKTYIYYLIRYLLGSEKLKNKDIDHAQGYDLAYLEFNFQGRVMTIERSLQDSAHYRLYDSSIENVSEANLLMVFSKSASSKKSFSSYFYGRLNFKEAKVRTNLSNTLHKFNLNNVFEFFCIDELRVLTEKSLILSDIPSEETKRKSEFKFLLTQRDDTNSLAEKPNKKARYFLKNQIANIYEELKAQLIYPEYDQVIVSRELEKVEQDIESSKDILKGIVDALDDKKQLLKELSDELYSISDREKYLSLLIERFSLLKDQYFIDLQRIDVVSQANFYLNNFADIYCEFCNT
;
A
#
# COMPACT_ATOMS: atom_id res chain seq x y z
N MET A 1 -14.26 9.70 20.35
CA MET A 1 -13.57 8.74 19.46
C MET A 1 -13.95 9.12 18.04
N ASN A 2 -12.99 9.29 17.14
CA ASN A 2 -13.29 9.66 15.76
C ASN A 2 -14.05 8.52 15.09
N ASP A 3 -15.34 8.71 14.81
CA ASP A 3 -16.24 7.75 14.14
C ASP A 3 -15.96 7.57 12.64
N ASN A 4 -14.77 7.93 12.20
CA ASN A 4 -14.36 7.88 10.79
C ASN A 4 -13.76 6.55 10.35
N PHE A 5 -13.90 5.50 11.16
CA PHE A 5 -13.33 4.20 10.83
C PHE A 5 -14.25 3.36 9.96
N PHE A 6 -13.65 2.72 8.99
CA PHE A 6 -14.27 1.65 8.22
C PHE A 6 -14.08 0.34 8.99
N THR A 7 -15.16 -0.24 9.51
CA THR A 7 -15.11 -1.49 10.28
C THR A 7 -16.08 -2.51 9.71
N PHE A 8 -15.57 -3.73 9.47
CA PHE A 8 -16.41 -4.85 9.06
C PHE A 8 -17.27 -5.31 10.22
N ARG A 9 -18.51 -5.67 9.93
CA ARG A 9 -19.46 -6.19 10.91
C ARG A 9 -19.84 -7.64 10.62
N LYS A 10 -20.24 -7.91 9.39
CA LYS A 10 -20.78 -9.22 9.02
C LYS A 10 -20.55 -9.51 7.55
N ILE A 11 -20.20 -10.75 7.22
CA ILE A 11 -20.28 -11.28 5.87
C ILE A 11 -21.39 -12.34 5.86
N LYS A 12 -22.20 -12.31 4.82
CA LYS A 12 -23.22 -13.31 4.57
C LYS A 12 -23.15 -13.74 3.12
N VAL A 13 -23.27 -15.04 2.88
CA VAL A 13 -23.38 -15.62 1.52
C VAL A 13 -24.66 -16.42 1.45
N THR A 14 -25.44 -16.20 0.41
CA THR A 14 -26.74 -16.87 0.19
C THR A 14 -26.78 -17.55 -1.15
N GLY A 15 -27.56 -18.61 -1.27
CA GLY A 15 -27.76 -19.35 -2.50
C GLY A 15 -29.08 -20.13 -2.50
N PHE A 16 -29.54 -20.48 -3.68
CA PHE A 16 -30.79 -21.26 -3.80
C PHE A 16 -30.59 -22.65 -3.17
N ASN A 17 -31.50 -23.03 -2.25
CA ASN A 17 -31.43 -24.29 -1.48
C ASN A 17 -30.13 -24.52 -0.68
N LYS A 18 -29.45 -23.46 -0.30
CA LYS A 18 -28.28 -23.50 0.59
C LYS A 18 -28.57 -22.78 1.91
N LEU A 19 -28.02 -23.28 2.99
CA LEU A 19 -28.01 -22.55 4.25
C LEU A 19 -27.12 -21.33 4.12
N ASP A 20 -27.58 -20.21 4.65
CA ASP A 20 -26.80 -18.99 4.70
C ASP A 20 -25.49 -19.21 5.46
N ALA A 21 -24.35 -18.88 4.86
CA ALA A 21 -23.07 -18.87 5.53
C ALA A 21 -22.79 -17.47 6.06
N ILE A 22 -22.58 -17.34 7.38
CA ILE A 22 -22.44 -16.06 8.07
C ILE A 22 -21.14 -16.03 8.86
N ILE A 23 -20.43 -14.91 8.80
CA ILE A 23 -19.27 -14.60 9.63
C ILE A 23 -19.50 -13.23 10.26
N GLU A 24 -19.41 -13.15 11.58
CA GLU A 24 -19.47 -11.91 12.31
C GLU A 24 -18.08 -11.46 12.73
N PHE A 25 -17.79 -10.16 12.57
CA PHE A 25 -16.51 -9.57 12.93
C PHE A 25 -16.63 -8.85 14.28
N GLY A 26 -15.65 -9.08 15.14
CA GLY A 26 -15.51 -8.34 16.38
C GLY A 26 -15.11 -6.89 16.13
N SER A 27 -15.34 -6.04 17.12
CA SER A 27 -15.05 -4.59 17.02
C SER A 27 -13.56 -4.25 16.95
N LYS A 28 -12.66 -5.13 17.42
CA LYS A 28 -11.22 -4.89 17.48
C LYS A 28 -10.41 -5.93 16.71
N LEU A 29 -10.63 -7.20 17.02
CA LEU A 29 -9.89 -8.32 16.43
C LEU A 29 -10.83 -9.49 16.20
N THR A 30 -10.73 -10.10 15.03
CA THR A 30 -11.40 -11.36 14.69
C THR A 30 -10.36 -12.35 14.22
N ILE A 31 -10.34 -13.52 14.82
CA ILE A 31 -9.45 -14.62 14.44
C ILE A 31 -10.31 -15.73 13.84
N LEU A 32 -10.07 -16.04 12.58
CA LEU A 32 -10.67 -17.17 11.88
C LEU A 32 -9.68 -18.34 11.90
N TYR A 33 -10.04 -19.44 12.53
CA TYR A 33 -9.21 -20.62 12.60
C TYR A 33 -9.96 -21.86 12.09
N GLY A 34 -9.23 -22.87 11.67
CA GLY A 34 -9.77 -24.10 11.12
C GLY A 34 -8.70 -24.89 10.40
N GLY A 35 -9.01 -26.13 10.06
CA GLY A 35 -8.13 -27.03 9.30
C GLY A 35 -7.76 -26.50 7.92
N SER A 36 -6.87 -27.19 7.21
CA SER A 36 -6.63 -26.93 5.80
C SER A 36 -7.94 -27.07 5.02
N ASP A 37 -8.08 -26.32 3.94
CA ASP A 37 -9.25 -26.31 3.03
C ASP A 37 -10.60 -25.96 3.68
N SER A 38 -10.59 -25.36 4.87
CA SER A 38 -11.81 -24.88 5.55
C SER A 38 -12.37 -23.54 5.02
N GLY A 39 -11.89 -23.04 3.90
CA GLY A 39 -12.40 -21.82 3.25
C GLY A 39 -11.83 -20.51 3.76
N LYS A 40 -10.84 -20.50 4.67
CA LYS A 40 -10.23 -19.25 5.20
C LYS A 40 -9.71 -18.32 4.11
N THR A 41 -8.97 -18.86 3.16
CA THR A 41 -8.41 -18.12 2.02
C THR A 41 -9.51 -17.61 1.08
N TYR A 42 -10.61 -18.37 0.97
CA TYR A 42 -11.79 -17.92 0.20
C TYR A 42 -12.43 -16.67 0.81
N ILE A 43 -12.58 -16.63 2.15
CA ILE A 43 -13.11 -15.46 2.86
C ILE A 43 -12.26 -14.21 2.58
N TYR A 44 -10.94 -14.35 2.61
CA TYR A 44 -10.02 -13.26 2.24
C TYR A 44 -10.28 -12.73 0.82
N TYR A 45 -10.40 -13.63 -0.17
CA TYR A 45 -10.69 -13.22 -1.55
C TYR A 45 -12.11 -12.67 -1.72
N LEU A 46 -13.07 -13.19 -0.94
CA LEU A 46 -14.44 -12.71 -0.93
C LEU A 46 -14.53 -11.26 -0.41
N ILE A 47 -13.83 -10.94 0.67
CA ILE A 47 -13.72 -9.57 1.19
C ILE A 47 -13.16 -8.66 0.09
N ARG A 48 -12.05 -9.02 -0.53
CA ARG A 48 -11.46 -8.23 -1.60
C ARG A 48 -12.40 -8.06 -2.79
N TYR A 49 -13.14 -9.09 -3.13
CA TYR A 49 -14.14 -9.05 -4.19
C TYR A 49 -15.26 -8.06 -3.85
N LEU A 50 -15.85 -8.17 -2.68
CA LEU A 50 -16.90 -7.24 -2.19
C LEU A 50 -16.41 -5.79 -2.13
N LEU A 51 -15.15 -5.55 -1.83
CA LEU A 51 -14.52 -4.23 -1.82
C LEU A 51 -14.05 -3.71 -3.20
N GLY A 52 -14.46 -4.36 -4.29
CA GLY A 52 -14.30 -3.83 -5.64
C GLY A 52 -13.24 -4.49 -6.52
N SER A 53 -12.67 -5.63 -6.13
CA SER A 53 -11.86 -6.42 -7.06
C SER A 53 -12.71 -6.91 -8.24
N GLU A 54 -12.16 -6.87 -9.46
CA GLU A 54 -12.91 -7.21 -10.66
C GLU A 54 -13.33 -8.68 -10.73
N LYS A 55 -12.49 -9.56 -10.17
CA LYS A 55 -12.72 -11.02 -10.21
C LYS A 55 -12.60 -11.60 -8.81
N LEU A 56 -13.48 -12.54 -8.49
CA LEU A 56 -13.33 -13.41 -7.35
C LEU A 56 -12.31 -14.50 -7.69
N LYS A 57 -11.25 -14.62 -6.91
CA LYS A 57 -10.28 -15.72 -7.01
C LYS A 57 -10.82 -16.94 -6.27
N ASN A 58 -10.38 -18.12 -6.69
CA ASN A 58 -10.78 -19.41 -6.09
C ASN A 58 -12.29 -19.65 -6.10
N LYS A 59 -12.97 -19.36 -7.21
CA LYS A 59 -14.39 -19.62 -7.39
C LYS A 59 -14.76 -21.11 -7.29
N ASP A 60 -13.85 -21.97 -7.70
CA ASP A 60 -14.13 -23.39 -7.99
C ASP A 60 -13.91 -24.28 -6.75
N ILE A 61 -14.02 -23.72 -5.55
CA ILE A 61 -14.00 -24.48 -4.32
C ILE A 61 -15.36 -25.16 -4.13
N ASP A 62 -15.39 -26.46 -3.90
CA ASP A 62 -16.62 -27.25 -3.74
C ASP A 62 -17.58 -26.65 -2.71
N HIS A 63 -17.07 -26.11 -1.62
CA HIS A 63 -17.87 -25.48 -0.57
C HIS A 63 -18.51 -24.14 -1.01
N ALA A 64 -17.98 -23.46 -2.02
CA ALA A 64 -18.52 -22.21 -2.55
C ALA A 64 -19.57 -22.42 -3.63
N GLN A 65 -19.70 -23.63 -4.16
CA GLN A 65 -20.66 -23.94 -5.22
C GLN A 65 -22.10 -23.80 -4.71
N GLY A 66 -22.96 -23.23 -5.55
CA GLY A 66 -24.38 -23.04 -5.26
C GLY A 66 -24.71 -21.81 -4.42
N TYR A 67 -23.73 -20.97 -4.10
CA TYR A 67 -23.97 -19.64 -3.56
C TYR A 67 -24.03 -18.62 -4.71
N ASP A 68 -24.99 -17.70 -4.65
CA ASP A 68 -25.30 -16.75 -5.72
C ASP A 68 -24.98 -15.31 -5.36
N LEU A 69 -25.22 -14.93 -4.11
CA LEU A 69 -25.05 -13.57 -3.62
C LEU A 69 -24.16 -13.53 -2.37
N ALA A 70 -23.33 -12.52 -2.31
CA ALA A 70 -22.50 -12.21 -1.14
C ALA A 70 -22.78 -10.80 -0.65
N TYR A 71 -22.83 -10.67 0.66
CA TYR A 71 -23.07 -9.42 1.37
C TYR A 71 -21.93 -9.11 2.31
N LEU A 72 -21.57 -7.83 2.39
CA LEU A 72 -20.64 -7.30 3.41
C LEU A 72 -21.30 -6.14 4.12
N GLU A 73 -21.61 -6.33 5.39
CA GLU A 73 -22.03 -5.27 6.28
C GLU A 73 -20.82 -4.61 6.94
N PHE A 74 -20.78 -3.32 6.92
CA PHE A 74 -19.70 -2.54 7.50
C PHE A 74 -20.22 -1.22 8.07
N ASN A 75 -19.49 -0.68 9.03
CA ASN A 75 -19.74 0.66 9.54
C ASN A 75 -18.79 1.64 8.86
N PHE A 76 -19.33 2.73 8.35
CA PHE A 76 -18.57 3.80 7.72
C PHE A 76 -19.12 5.15 8.15
N GLN A 77 -18.31 5.96 8.80
CA GLN A 77 -18.69 7.26 9.32
C GLN A 77 -19.95 7.20 10.21
N GLY A 78 -20.05 6.19 11.08
CA GLY A 78 -21.17 5.99 11.98
C GLY A 78 -22.45 5.44 11.33
N ARG A 79 -22.45 5.13 10.03
CA ARG A 79 -23.56 4.51 9.31
C ARG A 79 -23.31 3.04 9.03
N VAL A 80 -24.32 2.23 9.20
CA VAL A 80 -24.31 0.82 8.81
C VAL A 80 -24.70 0.73 7.35
N MET A 81 -23.82 0.17 6.55
CA MET A 81 -23.99 0.02 5.10
C MET A 81 -23.77 -1.43 4.71
N THR A 82 -24.47 -1.87 3.69
CA THR A 82 -24.34 -3.24 3.15
C THR A 82 -24.01 -3.19 1.67
N ILE A 83 -22.94 -3.89 1.30
CA ILE A 83 -22.61 -4.21 -0.08
C ILE A 83 -23.24 -5.55 -0.41
N GLU A 84 -23.90 -5.61 -1.56
CA GLU A 84 -24.41 -6.84 -2.19
C GLU A 84 -23.72 -7.04 -3.52
N ARG A 85 -23.20 -8.22 -3.77
CA ARG A 85 -22.56 -8.54 -5.04
C ARG A 85 -22.84 -9.99 -5.44
N SER A 86 -23.19 -10.20 -6.72
CA SER A 86 -23.37 -11.55 -7.26
C SER A 86 -22.02 -12.25 -7.39
N LEU A 87 -21.99 -13.53 -7.04
CA LEU A 87 -20.83 -14.41 -7.20
C LEU A 87 -20.75 -14.95 -8.65
N GLN A 88 -21.86 -14.92 -9.39
CA GLN A 88 -21.96 -15.42 -10.77
C GLN A 88 -21.93 -14.27 -11.76
N ASP A 89 -22.79 -13.26 -11.57
CA ASP A 89 -22.87 -12.06 -12.42
C ASP A 89 -22.15 -10.88 -11.77
N SER A 90 -20.95 -10.62 -12.25
CA SER A 90 -20.14 -9.52 -11.74
C SER A 90 -20.71 -8.11 -12.02
N ALA A 91 -21.77 -7.98 -12.82
CA ALA A 91 -22.46 -6.71 -13.07
C ALA A 91 -23.39 -6.33 -11.90
N HIS A 92 -23.88 -7.31 -11.15
CA HIS A 92 -24.70 -7.06 -9.96
C HIS A 92 -23.81 -6.65 -8.78
N TYR A 93 -23.75 -5.34 -8.52
CA TYR A 93 -22.94 -4.76 -7.46
C TYR A 93 -23.64 -3.52 -6.90
N ARG A 94 -24.22 -3.64 -5.71
CA ARG A 94 -25.10 -2.67 -5.09
C ARG A 94 -24.65 -2.28 -3.69
N LEU A 95 -24.95 -1.06 -3.29
CA LEU A 95 -24.69 -0.52 -1.95
C LEU A 95 -26.02 -0.05 -1.35
N TYR A 96 -26.26 -0.46 -0.12
CA TYR A 96 -27.45 -0.12 0.65
C TYR A 96 -27.09 0.65 1.93
N ASP A 97 -27.93 1.58 2.35
CA ASP A 97 -27.84 2.29 3.65
C ASP A 97 -28.67 1.54 4.69
N SER A 98 -28.30 0.32 4.95
CA SER A 98 -28.98 -0.57 5.89
C SER A 98 -28.11 -1.73 6.34
N SER A 99 -28.52 -2.43 7.42
CA SER A 99 -27.97 -3.74 7.76
C SER A 99 -28.38 -4.82 6.73
N ILE A 100 -27.70 -5.96 6.75
CA ILE A 100 -27.99 -7.10 5.84
C ILE A 100 -29.43 -7.56 5.97
N GLU A 101 -30.00 -7.52 7.16
CA GLU A 101 -31.37 -7.96 7.44
C GLU A 101 -32.43 -7.04 6.82
N ASN A 102 -32.09 -5.79 6.57
CA ASN A 102 -33.00 -4.75 6.09
C ASN A 102 -32.69 -4.30 4.64
N VAL A 103 -31.96 -5.12 3.90
CA VAL A 103 -31.67 -4.84 2.48
C VAL A 103 -32.97 -4.83 1.68
N SER A 104 -33.26 -3.69 1.04
CA SER A 104 -34.43 -3.49 0.19
C SER A 104 -34.15 -2.41 -0.87
N GLU A 105 -34.92 -2.38 -1.94
CA GLU A 105 -34.78 -1.35 -2.98
C GLU A 105 -35.00 0.07 -2.41
N ALA A 106 -35.76 0.23 -1.32
CA ALA A 106 -35.97 1.52 -0.67
C ALA A 106 -34.68 2.06 -0.02
N ASN A 107 -33.77 1.18 0.36
CA ASN A 107 -32.49 1.54 1.01
C ASN A 107 -31.31 1.52 0.03
N LEU A 108 -31.55 1.34 -1.26
CA LEU A 108 -30.52 1.29 -2.29
C LEU A 108 -29.90 2.68 -2.48
N LEU A 109 -28.60 2.82 -2.16
CA LEU A 109 -27.85 4.06 -2.36
C LEU A 109 -27.26 4.16 -3.76
N MET A 110 -26.67 3.08 -4.25
CA MET A 110 -25.91 3.10 -5.50
C MET A 110 -25.76 1.72 -6.13
N VAL A 111 -25.75 1.71 -7.46
CA VAL A 111 -25.33 0.55 -8.26
C VAL A 111 -23.97 0.84 -8.86
N PHE A 112 -23.00 -0.01 -8.57
CA PHE A 112 -21.62 0.17 -9.02
C PHE A 112 -21.37 -0.48 -10.37
N SER A 113 -20.42 0.10 -11.10
CA SER A 113 -19.83 -0.53 -12.28
C SER A 113 -18.76 -1.54 -11.85
N LYS A 114 -18.65 -2.63 -12.61
CA LYS A 114 -17.58 -3.63 -12.45
C LYS A 114 -16.17 -3.03 -12.61
N SER A 115 -16.01 -2.07 -13.51
CA SER A 115 -14.71 -1.46 -13.77
C SER A 115 -14.31 -0.50 -12.68
N ALA A 116 -13.15 -0.75 -12.05
CA ALA A 116 -12.57 0.11 -11.02
C ALA A 116 -12.23 1.52 -11.51
N SER A 117 -12.03 1.71 -12.81
CA SER A 117 -11.74 3.02 -13.43
C SER A 117 -12.97 3.86 -13.74
N SER A 118 -14.18 3.28 -13.66
CA SER A 118 -15.43 3.97 -13.89
C SER A 118 -15.70 5.05 -12.84
N LYS A 119 -16.35 6.14 -13.24
CA LYS A 119 -16.87 7.15 -12.29
C LYS A 119 -17.95 6.58 -11.35
N LYS A 120 -18.63 5.51 -11.76
CA LYS A 120 -19.59 4.75 -10.92
C LYS A 120 -18.94 3.54 -10.26
N SER A 121 -17.64 3.60 -9.96
CA SER A 121 -16.96 2.52 -9.25
C SER A 121 -17.10 2.70 -7.74
N PHE A 122 -16.94 1.60 -7.02
CA PHE A 122 -16.83 1.58 -5.56
C PHE A 122 -15.75 2.57 -5.06
N SER A 123 -14.57 2.56 -5.70
CA SER A 123 -13.47 3.46 -5.37
C SER A 123 -13.85 4.93 -5.52
N SER A 124 -14.52 5.31 -6.61
CA SER A 124 -14.92 6.71 -6.84
C SER A 124 -15.94 7.20 -5.81
N TYR A 125 -16.86 6.33 -5.39
CA TYR A 125 -17.82 6.65 -4.34
C TYR A 125 -17.14 6.96 -2.99
N PHE A 126 -16.24 6.08 -2.55
CA PHE A 126 -15.56 6.26 -1.27
C PHE A 126 -14.55 7.42 -1.31
N TYR A 127 -13.86 7.65 -2.42
CA TYR A 127 -12.98 8.82 -2.55
C TYR A 127 -13.73 10.13 -2.39
N GLY A 128 -14.93 10.24 -2.98
CA GLY A 128 -15.78 11.40 -2.79
C GLY A 128 -16.19 11.63 -1.33
N ARG A 129 -16.48 10.55 -0.59
CA ARG A 129 -16.86 10.60 0.83
C ARG A 129 -15.68 10.90 1.76
N LEU A 130 -14.48 10.46 1.42
CA LEU A 130 -13.26 10.66 2.21
C LEU A 130 -12.50 11.94 1.83
N ASN A 131 -13.02 12.75 0.90
CA ASN A 131 -12.33 13.91 0.33
C ASN A 131 -10.94 13.56 -0.25
N PHE A 132 -10.75 12.33 -0.70
CA PHE A 132 -9.55 11.94 -1.40
C PHE A 132 -9.57 12.48 -2.83
N LYS A 133 -8.50 13.14 -3.22
CA LYS A 133 -8.33 13.58 -4.62
C LYS A 133 -8.10 12.36 -5.53
N GLU A 134 -8.73 12.38 -6.70
CA GLU A 134 -8.37 11.41 -7.75
C GLU A 134 -6.88 11.60 -8.11
N ALA A 135 -6.12 10.54 -8.00
CA ALA A 135 -4.68 10.57 -8.21
C ALA A 135 -4.24 9.61 -9.30
N LYS A 136 -3.14 9.94 -9.94
CA LYS A 136 -2.45 9.06 -10.88
C LYS A 136 -1.08 8.72 -10.34
N VAL A 137 -0.75 7.45 -10.35
CA VAL A 137 0.52 6.90 -9.88
C VAL A 137 1.30 6.29 -11.04
N ARG A 138 2.60 6.38 -10.97
CA ARG A 138 3.51 5.85 -11.96
C ARG A 138 3.59 4.33 -11.86
N THR A 139 3.46 3.64 -13.00
CA THR A 139 3.54 2.17 -13.06
C THR A 139 4.90 1.66 -13.49
N ASN A 140 5.68 2.48 -14.20
CA ASN A 140 7.00 2.10 -14.71
C ASN A 140 7.94 3.31 -14.80
N LEU A 141 9.20 3.05 -15.10
CA LEU A 141 10.23 4.07 -15.25
C LEU A 141 10.03 5.00 -16.46
N SER A 142 9.15 4.63 -17.39
CA SER A 142 8.77 5.47 -18.54
C SER A 142 7.62 6.42 -18.23
N ASN A 143 7.23 6.55 -16.96
CA ASN A 143 6.16 7.42 -16.47
C ASN A 143 4.77 7.10 -17.07
N THR A 144 4.48 5.81 -17.32
CA THR A 144 3.11 5.42 -17.62
C THR A 144 2.28 5.57 -16.35
N LEU A 145 1.22 6.38 -16.43
CA LEU A 145 0.37 6.69 -15.30
C LEU A 145 -0.83 5.76 -15.24
N HIS A 146 -1.20 5.32 -14.04
CA HIS A 146 -2.40 4.56 -13.74
C HIS A 146 -3.24 5.30 -12.71
N LYS A 147 -4.58 5.24 -12.83
CA LYS A 147 -5.48 5.82 -11.82
C LYS A 147 -5.37 5.00 -10.53
N PHE A 148 -5.03 5.67 -9.44
CA PHE A 148 -5.03 5.06 -8.11
C PHE A 148 -6.48 4.76 -7.67
N ASN A 149 -6.71 3.57 -7.13
CA ASN A 149 -8.04 3.12 -6.70
C ASN A 149 -7.96 2.39 -5.35
N LEU A 150 -9.11 2.09 -4.74
CA LEU A 150 -9.16 1.42 -3.43
C LEU A 150 -8.54 0.02 -3.45
N ASN A 151 -8.56 -0.69 -4.59
CA ASN A 151 -7.88 -1.98 -4.68
C ASN A 151 -6.37 -1.83 -4.44
N ASN A 152 -5.77 -0.70 -4.89
CA ASN A 152 -4.37 -0.40 -4.60
C ASN A 152 -4.13 -0.18 -3.10
N VAL A 153 -5.08 0.44 -2.40
CA VAL A 153 -5.03 0.58 -0.93
C VAL A 153 -5.09 -0.79 -0.26
N PHE A 154 -6.07 -1.61 -0.63
CA PHE A 154 -6.24 -2.94 -0.05
C PHE A 154 -5.06 -3.88 -0.30
N GLU A 155 -4.30 -3.68 -1.34
CA GLU A 155 -3.05 -4.41 -1.59
C GLU A 155 -1.99 -4.23 -0.48
N PHE A 156 -2.05 -3.14 0.28
CA PHE A 156 -1.17 -2.90 1.44
C PHE A 156 -1.73 -3.40 2.76
N PHE A 157 -3.05 -3.49 2.89
CA PHE A 157 -3.73 -3.87 4.13
C PHE A 157 -4.25 -5.31 4.13
N CYS A 158 -4.59 -5.84 2.95
CA CYS A 158 -5.03 -7.21 2.79
C CYS A 158 -3.85 -8.07 2.35
N ILE A 159 -3.21 -8.75 3.30
CA ILE A 159 -2.03 -9.57 3.09
C ILE A 159 -2.47 -11.03 3.06
N ASP A 160 -2.12 -11.77 2.02
CA ASP A 160 -2.41 -13.19 1.92
C ASP A 160 -1.33 -14.05 2.62
N GLU A 161 -1.65 -15.31 2.82
CA GLU A 161 -0.79 -16.27 3.52
C GLU A 161 0.60 -16.39 2.90
N LEU A 162 0.70 -16.41 1.57
CA LEU A 162 1.98 -16.54 0.87
C LEU A 162 2.88 -15.34 1.13
N ARG A 163 2.31 -14.14 1.18
CA ARG A 163 3.08 -12.91 1.46
C ARG A 163 3.54 -12.81 2.92
N VAL A 164 2.78 -13.36 3.86
CA VAL A 164 3.20 -13.41 5.27
C VAL A 164 4.39 -14.33 5.48
N LEU A 165 4.48 -15.41 4.70
CA LEU A 165 5.54 -16.43 4.81
C LEU A 165 6.82 -16.04 4.05
N THR A 166 6.81 -14.97 3.26
CA THR A 166 8.00 -14.53 2.51
C THR A 166 8.87 -13.59 3.34
N GLU A 167 10.18 -13.68 3.17
CA GLU A 167 11.15 -12.74 3.75
C GLU A 167 11.15 -11.36 3.05
N LYS A 168 10.36 -11.22 1.99
CA LYS A 168 10.28 -10.01 1.20
C LYS A 168 9.42 -8.95 1.86
N SER A 169 9.65 -7.70 1.47
CA SER A 169 8.88 -6.56 1.96
C SER A 169 7.39 -6.70 1.64
N LEU A 170 6.52 -6.54 2.64
CA LEU A 170 5.06 -6.52 2.45
C LEU A 170 4.58 -5.31 1.61
N ILE A 171 5.40 -4.26 1.52
CA ILE A 171 5.11 -3.04 0.77
C ILE A 171 5.43 -3.22 -0.71
N LEU A 172 6.55 -3.87 -1.02
CA LEU A 172 6.99 -4.09 -2.39
C LEU A 172 6.30 -5.31 -3.00
N SER A 173 6.16 -5.32 -4.32
CA SER A 173 5.67 -6.48 -5.05
C SER A 173 6.76 -7.53 -5.18
N ASP A 174 6.38 -8.80 -5.15
CA ASP A 174 7.28 -9.92 -5.48
C ASP A 174 7.67 -9.93 -6.97
N ILE A 175 6.93 -9.20 -7.78
CA ILE A 175 7.15 -9.07 -9.22
C ILE A 175 7.99 -7.82 -9.48
N PRO A 176 9.25 -7.94 -9.95
CA PRO A 176 10.14 -6.79 -10.16
C PRO A 176 9.57 -5.71 -11.09
N SER A 177 8.74 -6.10 -12.07
CA SER A 177 8.09 -5.15 -12.98
C SER A 177 7.04 -4.27 -12.31
N GLU A 178 6.52 -4.65 -11.15
CA GLU A 178 5.51 -3.90 -10.38
C GLU A 178 6.11 -3.06 -9.26
N GLU A 179 7.40 -3.19 -8.99
CA GLU A 179 8.06 -2.49 -7.89
C GLU A 179 7.90 -0.97 -7.98
N THR A 180 8.11 -0.40 -9.17
CA THR A 180 7.93 1.04 -9.41
C THR A 180 6.50 1.49 -9.10
N LYS A 181 5.51 0.70 -9.51
CA LYS A 181 4.09 0.94 -9.23
C LYS A 181 3.85 0.93 -7.73
N ARG A 182 4.30 -0.09 -7.01
CA ARG A 182 4.14 -0.23 -5.56
C ARG A 182 4.77 0.92 -4.78
N LYS A 183 5.99 1.30 -5.12
CA LYS A 183 6.66 2.47 -4.52
C LYS A 183 5.86 3.76 -4.72
N SER A 184 5.32 3.99 -5.92
CA SER A 184 4.50 5.17 -6.23
C SER A 184 3.16 5.15 -5.49
N GLU A 185 2.49 4.01 -5.41
CA GLU A 185 1.26 3.82 -4.65
C GLU A 185 1.48 4.08 -3.16
N PHE A 186 2.53 3.50 -2.58
CA PHE A 186 2.87 3.71 -1.17
C PHE A 186 3.25 5.16 -0.86
N LYS A 187 4.08 5.78 -1.72
CA LYS A 187 4.40 7.20 -1.64
C LYS A 187 3.12 8.04 -1.61
N PHE A 188 2.18 7.76 -2.52
CA PHE A 188 0.91 8.49 -2.58
C PHE A 188 0.08 8.32 -1.30
N LEU A 189 -0.02 7.11 -0.74
CA LEU A 189 -0.71 6.85 0.52
C LEU A 189 -0.15 7.67 1.68
N LEU A 190 1.17 7.81 1.77
CA LEU A 190 1.84 8.54 2.85
C LEU A 190 1.80 10.06 2.67
N THR A 191 1.97 10.53 1.43
CA THR A 191 2.23 11.97 1.16
C THR A 191 1.06 12.66 0.47
N GLN A 192 0.10 11.92 -0.07
CA GLN A 192 -0.98 12.40 -0.94
C GLN A 192 -0.47 13.17 -2.18
N ARG A 193 0.81 12.97 -2.54
CA ARG A 193 1.41 13.57 -3.74
C ARG A 193 1.36 12.56 -4.88
N ASP A 194 0.64 12.91 -5.94
CA ASP A 194 0.54 12.09 -7.16
C ASP A 194 1.78 12.24 -8.06
N ASP A 195 1.82 11.44 -9.12
CA ASP A 195 2.92 11.43 -10.08
C ASP A 195 2.56 12.13 -11.40
N THR A 196 1.48 12.90 -11.46
CA THR A 196 1.00 13.54 -12.69
C THR A 196 2.07 14.43 -13.32
N ASN A 197 2.87 15.12 -12.50
CA ASN A 197 3.94 16.02 -12.94
C ASN A 197 5.34 15.39 -12.87
N SER A 198 5.45 14.08 -12.64
CA SER A 198 6.75 13.43 -12.56
C SER A 198 7.37 13.26 -13.95
N LEU A 199 8.67 13.46 -14.06
CA LEU A 199 9.41 13.22 -15.30
C LEU A 199 9.70 11.71 -15.46
N ALA A 200 9.74 11.26 -16.71
CA ALA A 200 10.15 9.89 -17.01
C ALA A 200 11.64 9.69 -16.70
N GLU A 201 11.97 8.69 -15.91
CA GLU A 201 13.38 8.31 -15.64
C GLU A 201 14.04 7.66 -16.86
N LYS A 202 13.24 7.00 -17.70
CA LYS A 202 13.68 6.42 -18.97
C LYS A 202 12.76 6.91 -20.08
N PRO A 203 13.31 7.47 -21.16
CA PRO A 203 12.50 7.91 -22.28
C PRO A 203 11.79 6.71 -22.92
N ASN A 204 10.54 6.92 -23.32
CA ASN A 204 9.77 5.91 -24.05
C ASN A 204 10.48 5.59 -25.35
N LYS A 205 10.84 4.31 -25.57
CA LYS A 205 11.53 3.87 -26.79
C LYS A 205 10.78 4.26 -28.09
N LYS A 206 9.44 4.20 -28.08
CA LYS A 206 8.60 4.61 -29.21
C LYS A 206 8.69 6.11 -29.48
N ALA A 207 8.62 6.94 -28.45
CA ALA A 207 8.74 8.39 -28.59
C ALA A 207 10.15 8.77 -29.09
N ARG A 208 11.20 8.10 -28.56
CA ARG A 208 12.57 8.31 -29.03
C ARG A 208 12.76 7.91 -30.49
N TYR A 209 12.17 6.79 -30.92
CA TYR A 209 12.21 6.36 -32.32
C TYR A 209 11.45 7.33 -33.22
N PHE A 210 10.29 7.80 -32.82
CA PHE A 210 9.51 8.80 -33.56
C PHE A 210 10.26 10.12 -33.72
N LEU A 211 10.86 10.65 -32.65
CA LEU A 211 11.67 11.87 -32.69
C LEU A 211 12.91 11.68 -33.59
N LYS A 212 13.57 10.50 -33.54
CA LYS A 212 14.70 10.21 -34.40
C LYS A 212 14.29 10.23 -35.87
N ASN A 213 13.14 9.67 -36.22
CA ASN A 213 12.63 9.70 -37.60
C ASN A 213 12.25 11.11 -38.04
N GLN A 214 11.62 11.93 -37.16
CA GLN A 214 11.34 13.34 -37.50
C GLN A 214 12.61 14.12 -37.74
N ILE A 215 13.63 13.96 -36.91
CA ILE A 215 14.94 14.62 -37.10
C ILE A 215 15.57 14.18 -38.41
N ALA A 216 15.54 12.88 -38.76
CA ALA A 216 16.04 12.38 -40.01
C ALA A 216 15.31 12.99 -41.22
N ASN A 217 13.99 13.09 -41.18
CA ASN A 217 13.19 13.70 -42.22
C ASN A 217 13.53 15.20 -42.40
N ILE A 218 13.61 15.96 -41.31
CA ILE A 218 13.99 17.39 -41.34
C ILE A 218 15.42 17.55 -41.90
N TYR A 219 16.34 16.63 -41.53
CA TYR A 219 17.70 16.67 -42.03
C TYR A 219 17.74 16.44 -43.56
N GLU A 220 17.01 15.48 -44.10
CA GLU A 220 16.91 15.24 -45.54
C GLU A 220 16.21 16.40 -46.29
N GLU A 221 15.19 17.00 -45.70
CA GLU A 221 14.52 18.21 -46.26
C GLU A 221 15.49 19.41 -46.30
N LEU A 222 16.23 19.66 -45.23
CA LEU A 222 17.25 20.71 -45.21
C LEU A 222 18.40 20.45 -46.23
N LYS A 223 18.82 19.20 -46.34
CA LYS A 223 19.84 18.80 -47.32
C LYS A 223 19.35 18.97 -48.76
N ALA A 224 18.06 18.72 -49.04
CA ALA A 224 17.45 18.97 -50.36
C ALA A 224 17.28 20.46 -50.67
N GLN A 225 17.16 21.32 -49.67
CA GLN A 225 17.04 22.76 -49.83
C GLN A 225 18.40 23.48 -49.94
N LEU A 226 19.51 22.84 -49.57
CA LEU A 226 20.86 23.34 -49.76
C LEU A 226 21.23 23.21 -51.25
N ILE A 227 20.80 24.22 -52.03
CA ILE A 227 21.41 24.49 -53.35
C ILE A 227 22.84 24.96 -53.04
N TYR A 228 23.82 24.11 -53.35
CA TYR A 228 25.23 24.40 -53.14
C TYR A 228 25.61 25.64 -53.99
N PRO A 229 25.91 26.80 -53.37
CA PRO A 229 26.75 27.76 -54.03
C PRO A 229 28.17 27.16 -54.11
N GLU A 230 28.93 27.45 -55.14
CA GLU A 230 30.35 27.07 -55.21
C GLU A 230 31.11 27.69 -54.03
N TYR A 231 31.15 26.97 -52.92
CA TYR A 231 31.94 27.35 -51.75
C TYR A 231 33.41 26.97 -52.04
N ASP A 232 34.26 27.99 -51.86
CA ASP A 232 35.70 27.79 -51.88
C ASP A 232 36.07 26.71 -50.85
N GLN A 233 36.63 25.59 -51.33
CA GLN A 233 36.92 24.38 -50.56
C GLN A 233 37.74 24.69 -49.31
N VAL A 234 38.56 25.75 -49.35
CA VAL A 234 39.39 26.23 -48.24
C VAL A 234 38.57 26.85 -47.11
N ILE A 235 37.49 27.58 -47.43
CA ILE A 235 36.59 28.20 -46.41
C ILE A 235 35.81 27.12 -45.69
N VAL A 236 35.24 26.15 -46.41
CA VAL A 236 34.48 25.05 -45.85
C VAL A 236 35.36 24.17 -44.95
N SER A 237 36.60 23.87 -45.33
CA SER A 237 37.53 23.10 -44.51
C SER A 237 37.87 23.82 -43.20
N ARG A 238 38.05 25.12 -43.23
CA ARG A 238 38.36 25.92 -42.02
C ARG A 238 37.17 26.05 -41.06
N GLU A 239 35.95 26.15 -41.59
CA GLU A 239 34.75 26.14 -40.77
C GLU A 239 34.48 24.74 -40.15
N LEU A 240 34.79 23.67 -40.89
CA LEU A 240 34.68 22.30 -40.45
C LEU A 240 35.64 22.01 -39.28
N GLU A 241 36.91 22.42 -39.41
CA GLU A 241 37.88 22.34 -38.32
C GLU A 241 37.45 23.09 -37.08
N LYS A 242 36.85 24.29 -37.24
CA LYS A 242 36.36 25.06 -36.12
C LYS A 242 35.18 24.38 -35.38
N VAL A 243 34.22 23.84 -36.15
CA VAL A 243 33.10 23.07 -35.61
C VAL A 243 33.57 21.79 -34.90
N GLU A 244 34.56 21.12 -35.45
CA GLU A 244 35.17 19.95 -34.82
C GLU A 244 35.85 20.28 -33.49
N GLN A 245 36.57 21.42 -33.41
CA GLN A 245 37.16 21.90 -32.16
C GLN A 245 36.08 22.29 -31.14
N ASP A 246 34.97 22.93 -31.55
CA ASP A 246 33.86 23.29 -30.69
C ASP A 246 33.13 22.04 -30.17
N ILE A 247 33.00 21.00 -30.98
CA ILE A 247 32.48 19.69 -30.60
C ILE A 247 33.36 19.02 -29.55
N GLU A 248 34.69 19.02 -29.74
CA GLU A 248 35.61 18.39 -28.79
C GLU A 248 35.65 19.13 -27.46
N SER A 249 35.68 20.45 -27.47
CA SER A 249 35.58 21.27 -26.25
C SER A 249 34.27 21.04 -25.51
N SER A 250 33.16 20.89 -26.25
CA SER A 250 31.85 20.61 -25.65
C SER A 250 31.77 19.20 -25.03
N LYS A 251 32.44 18.21 -25.63
CA LYS A 251 32.57 16.86 -25.09
C LYS A 251 33.34 16.84 -23.77
N ASP A 252 34.45 17.61 -23.70
CA ASP A 252 35.27 17.70 -22.49
C ASP A 252 34.50 18.34 -21.36
N ILE A 253 33.74 19.42 -21.63
CA ILE A 253 32.86 20.03 -20.65
C ILE A 253 31.80 19.04 -20.17
N LEU A 254 31.18 18.32 -21.09
CA LEU A 254 30.14 17.33 -20.79
C LEU A 254 30.69 16.17 -19.96
N LYS A 255 31.92 15.72 -20.25
CA LYS A 255 32.61 14.72 -19.46
C LYS A 255 32.84 15.21 -18.02
N GLY A 256 33.36 16.43 -17.86
CA GLY A 256 33.56 17.02 -16.54
C GLY A 256 32.28 17.16 -15.72
N ILE A 257 31.15 17.48 -16.38
CA ILE A 257 29.83 17.54 -15.72
C ILE A 257 29.37 16.12 -15.30
N VAL A 258 29.59 15.12 -16.14
CA VAL A 258 29.22 13.72 -15.81
C VAL A 258 30.03 13.21 -14.63
N ASP A 259 31.34 13.44 -14.61
CA ASP A 259 32.24 13.04 -13.53
C ASP A 259 31.82 13.72 -12.21
N ALA A 260 31.57 15.04 -12.22
CA ALA A 260 31.09 15.78 -11.05
C ALA A 260 29.70 15.32 -10.55
N LEU A 261 28.85 14.84 -11.46
CA LEU A 261 27.54 14.29 -11.13
C LEU A 261 27.65 12.92 -10.46
N ASP A 262 28.58 12.11 -10.91
CA ASP A 262 28.83 10.79 -10.34
C ASP A 262 29.48 10.90 -8.95
N ASP A 263 30.41 11.85 -8.73
CA ASP A 263 30.96 12.16 -7.43
C ASP A 263 29.84 12.58 -6.43
N LYS A 264 28.93 13.46 -6.88
CA LYS A 264 27.81 13.87 -6.04
C LYS A 264 26.84 12.73 -5.74
N LYS A 265 26.60 11.83 -6.68
CA LYS A 265 25.78 10.64 -6.43
C LYS A 265 26.41 9.72 -5.40
N GLN A 266 27.73 9.54 -5.46
CA GLN A 266 28.45 8.74 -4.48
C GLN A 266 28.36 9.35 -3.10
N LEU A 267 28.57 10.65 -2.98
CA LEU A 267 28.41 11.37 -1.70
C LEU A 267 26.99 11.25 -1.14
N LEU A 268 25.98 11.37 -1.99
CA LEU A 268 24.58 11.18 -1.59
C LEU A 268 24.32 9.77 -1.07
N LYS A 269 24.95 8.76 -1.67
CA LYS A 269 24.83 7.38 -1.23
C LYS A 269 25.47 7.21 0.17
N GLU A 270 26.67 7.71 0.35
CA GLU A 270 27.39 7.66 1.64
C GLU A 270 26.59 8.33 2.76
N LEU A 271 26.07 9.55 2.52
CA LEU A 271 25.22 10.26 3.48
C LEU A 271 23.90 9.53 3.77
N SER A 272 23.35 8.86 2.77
CA SER A 272 22.15 8.04 2.96
C SER A 272 22.42 6.83 3.84
N ASP A 273 23.55 6.16 3.63
CA ASP A 273 23.95 5.00 4.42
C ASP A 273 24.24 5.41 5.88
N GLU A 274 24.88 6.58 6.09
CA GLU A 274 25.07 7.15 7.43
C GLU A 274 23.74 7.47 8.11
N LEU A 275 22.81 8.10 7.42
CA LEU A 275 21.45 8.38 7.93
C LEU A 275 20.72 7.10 8.35
N TYR A 276 20.83 6.04 7.54
CA TYR A 276 20.25 4.75 7.90
C TYR A 276 20.86 4.19 9.18
N SER A 277 22.20 4.25 9.31
CA SER A 277 22.88 3.74 10.51
C SER A 277 22.49 4.51 11.77
N ILE A 278 22.37 5.83 11.68
CA ILE A 278 21.93 6.69 12.78
C ILE A 278 20.48 6.41 13.16
N SER A 279 19.60 6.30 12.17
CA SER A 279 18.18 5.99 12.40
C SER A 279 17.98 4.62 13.06
N ASP A 280 18.74 3.62 12.67
CA ASP A 280 18.66 2.30 13.28
C ASP A 280 19.19 2.32 14.71
N ARG A 281 20.25 3.09 14.97
CA ARG A 281 20.77 3.28 16.32
C ARG A 281 19.79 4.04 17.22
N GLU A 282 19.11 5.05 16.69
CA GLU A 282 18.04 5.78 17.39
C GLU A 282 16.88 4.84 17.79
N LYS A 283 16.41 4.00 16.86
CA LYS A 283 15.39 2.99 17.14
C LYS A 283 15.84 2.01 18.23
N TYR A 284 17.07 1.53 18.13
CA TYR A 284 17.62 0.62 19.14
C TYR A 284 17.68 1.27 20.53
N LEU A 285 18.14 2.52 20.61
CA LEU A 285 18.19 3.25 21.87
C LEU A 285 16.79 3.51 22.43
N SER A 286 15.82 3.83 21.59
CA SER A 286 14.42 4.01 21.99
C SER A 286 13.85 2.74 22.61
N LEU A 287 14.09 1.58 22.00
CA LEU A 287 13.69 0.28 22.54
C LEU A 287 14.37 -0.04 23.87
N LEU A 288 15.65 0.32 24.02
CA LEU A 288 16.36 0.16 25.29
C LEU A 288 15.77 1.04 26.39
N ILE A 289 15.45 2.30 26.09
CA ILE A 289 14.83 3.22 27.05
C ILE A 289 13.47 2.66 27.50
N GLU A 290 12.65 2.19 26.58
CA GLU A 290 11.36 1.57 26.89
C GLU A 290 11.54 0.34 27.81
N ARG A 291 12.50 -0.53 27.47
CA ARG A 291 12.79 -1.72 28.28
C ARG A 291 13.29 -1.34 29.68
N PHE A 292 14.14 -0.34 29.81
CA PHE A 292 14.61 0.13 31.12
C PHE A 292 13.50 0.78 31.92
N SER A 293 12.56 1.49 31.27
CA SER A 293 11.38 2.02 31.94
C SER A 293 10.51 0.90 32.52
N LEU A 294 10.24 -0.15 31.75
CA LEU A 294 9.50 -1.32 32.23
C LEU A 294 10.21 -2.03 33.40
N LEU A 295 11.53 -2.20 33.31
CA LEU A 295 12.33 -2.77 34.41
C LEU A 295 12.26 -1.92 35.66
N LYS A 296 12.35 -0.60 35.53
CA LYS A 296 12.23 0.33 36.65
C LYS A 296 10.87 0.18 37.35
N ASP A 297 9.79 0.11 36.57
CA ASP A 297 8.45 -0.06 37.11
C ASP A 297 8.30 -1.42 37.82
N GLN A 298 8.90 -2.46 37.27
CA GLN A 298 8.94 -3.79 37.88
C GLN A 298 9.70 -3.77 39.22
N TYR A 299 10.88 -3.17 39.27
CA TYR A 299 11.64 -3.03 40.53
C TYR A 299 10.88 -2.19 41.56
N PHE A 300 10.17 -1.17 41.13
CA PHE A 300 9.33 -0.38 42.03
C PHE A 300 8.21 -1.23 42.66
N ILE A 301 7.56 -2.07 41.87
CA ILE A 301 6.54 -3.01 42.36
C ILE A 301 7.18 -4.04 43.34
N ASP A 302 8.33 -4.56 42.98
CA ASP A 302 9.03 -5.54 43.84
C ASP A 302 9.48 -4.92 45.18
N LEU A 303 9.95 -3.66 45.20
CA LEU A 303 10.23 -2.93 46.41
C LEU A 303 8.98 -2.75 47.29
N GLN A 304 7.85 -2.41 46.71
CA GLN A 304 6.56 -2.34 47.44
C GLN A 304 6.18 -3.69 48.04
N ARG A 305 6.39 -4.79 47.31
CA ARG A 305 6.13 -6.16 47.82
C ARG A 305 7.03 -6.51 48.99
N ILE A 306 8.33 -6.16 48.91
CA ILE A 306 9.28 -6.39 50.01
C ILE A 306 8.87 -5.59 51.22
N ASP A 307 8.43 -4.34 51.06
CA ASP A 307 7.95 -3.51 52.16
C ASP A 307 6.74 -4.12 52.88
N VAL A 308 5.74 -4.59 52.07
CA VAL A 308 4.58 -5.31 52.60
C VAL A 308 4.97 -6.57 53.37
N VAL A 309 5.92 -7.37 52.82
CA VAL A 309 6.40 -8.58 53.49
C VAL A 309 7.13 -8.24 54.76
N SER A 310 7.94 -7.16 54.76
CA SER A 310 8.67 -6.67 55.95
C SER A 310 7.69 -6.25 57.04
N GLN A 311 6.64 -5.47 56.69
CA GLN A 311 5.58 -5.07 57.61
C GLN A 311 4.81 -6.28 58.14
N ALA A 312 4.45 -7.25 57.28
CA ALA A 312 3.79 -8.48 57.69
C ALA A 312 4.65 -9.29 58.68
N ASN A 313 5.96 -9.39 58.42
CA ASN A 313 6.89 -10.12 59.31
C ASN A 313 7.01 -9.40 60.66
N PHE A 314 7.05 -8.05 60.68
CA PHE A 314 7.05 -7.26 61.92
C PHE A 314 5.78 -7.54 62.73
N TYR A 315 4.59 -7.56 62.13
CA TYR A 315 3.36 -7.90 62.82
C TYR A 315 3.31 -9.34 63.30
N LEU A 316 3.74 -10.31 62.45
CA LEU A 316 3.79 -11.74 62.82
C LEU A 316 4.74 -11.99 64.00
N ASN A 317 5.89 -11.36 64.07
CA ASN A 317 6.84 -11.49 65.17
C ASN A 317 6.24 -10.89 66.48
N ASN A 318 5.41 -9.87 66.38
CA ASN A 318 4.71 -9.31 67.56
C ASN A 318 3.55 -10.18 68.02
N PHE A 319 3.04 -11.12 67.22
CA PHE A 319 2.02 -12.10 67.63
C PHE A 319 2.61 -13.44 68.10
N ALA A 320 3.92 -13.65 68.01
CA ALA A 320 4.57 -14.92 68.35
C ALA A 320 4.49 -15.28 69.84
N ASP A 321 4.08 -14.33 70.70
CA ASP A 321 4.01 -14.54 72.15
C ASP A 321 2.57 -14.72 72.67
N ILE A 322 1.59 -14.97 71.77
CA ILE A 322 0.21 -15.25 72.21
C ILE A 322 0.08 -16.76 72.46
N TYR A 323 0.29 -17.18 73.68
CA TYR A 323 0.03 -18.54 74.11
C TYR A 323 -1.46 -18.86 73.96
N CYS A 324 -1.76 -19.99 73.37
CA CYS A 324 -3.15 -20.47 73.28
C CYS A 324 -3.62 -20.89 74.69
N GLU A 325 -4.62 -20.22 75.23
CA GLU A 325 -5.21 -20.55 76.54
C GLU A 325 -5.81 -21.93 76.60
N PHE A 326 -6.02 -22.62 75.49
CA PHE A 326 -6.62 -23.96 75.45
C PHE A 326 -5.63 -25.10 75.35
N CYS A 327 -4.48 -24.91 74.73
CA CYS A 327 -3.49 -25.99 74.50
C CYS A 327 -2.12 -25.72 75.15
N ASN A 328 -1.89 -24.59 75.72
CA ASN A 328 -0.65 -24.16 76.40
C ASN A 328 0.63 -24.33 75.58
N THR A 329 0.51 -24.28 74.22
CA THR A 329 1.60 -24.26 73.26
C THR A 329 1.69 -22.93 72.53
#